data_70374e7f7fc499639be721afab729035
#
_entry.id   70374e7f7fc499639be721afab729035
#
_cell.length_a   1.000
_cell.length_b   1.000
_cell.length_c   1.000
_cell.angle_alpha   90.00
_cell.angle_beta   90.00
_cell.angle_gamma   90.00
#
_symmetry.space_group_name_H-M   'P 1'
#
loop_
_entity.id
_entity.type
_entity.pdbx_description
1 polymer ?
#
loop_
_entity_poly.entity_id
_entity_poly.type
_entity_poly.pdbx_seq_one_letter_code
_entity_poly.pdbx_strand_id
1 'polypeptide(L)'
;MEIKVLAPAKINLTLDVTGKRPDGYHNILSIMQSVDLYDTITVTDNDSGQITVSCNYEGVPCDEKNICYKAAERFFIATRNEGQGVHINIDKVIPTQAGLAGGSTDGAAVLMGLNKMFDAFLKPDELHEIAEKIGADVPFCLVGGTKYATGIGTKLQKMPNFLASHIVICKPDNISVSTAEAYKKVDALNPHPPYTDEMIKSLFSRDMFRITSTLFNDFELALKLEEVNDIKRIMYKRKALGASMSGSGSAVFAVYNSERKAKKCVDALKEKYDKVFLCHPTKEGCKIAVSYTHLRAHETKANL
;
A
#
# COMPACT_ATOMS: atom_id res chain seq x y z
N MET A 1 8.06 19.98 16.99
CA MET A 1 7.56 18.62 17.31
C MET A 1 7.91 17.68 16.17
N GLU A 2 8.15 16.39 16.43
CA GLU A 2 8.43 15.39 15.38
C GLU A 2 7.53 14.17 15.56
N ILE A 3 6.88 13.72 14.48
CA ILE A 3 6.05 12.53 14.46
C ILE A 3 6.55 11.59 13.36
N LYS A 4 6.85 10.35 13.71
CA LYS A 4 7.21 9.29 12.78
C LYS A 4 6.04 8.35 12.55
N VAL A 5 5.76 8.03 11.28
CA VAL A 5 4.67 7.14 10.87
C VAL A 5 5.21 6.07 9.95
N LEU A 6 4.89 4.80 10.24
CA LEU A 6 5.16 3.67 9.36
C LEU A 6 4.02 3.54 8.37
N ALA A 7 4.37 3.53 7.09
CA ALA A 7 3.47 3.51 5.94
C ALA A 7 3.57 2.17 5.20
N PRO A 8 2.62 1.22 5.42
CA PRO A 8 2.70 -0.13 4.86
C PRO A 8 2.36 -0.16 3.36
N ALA A 9 3.02 -1.02 2.60
CA ALA A 9 2.60 -1.37 1.26
C ALA A 9 1.27 -2.14 1.26
N LYS A 10 0.63 -2.23 0.08
CA LYS A 10 -0.53 -3.11 -0.16
C LYS A 10 -0.28 -4.05 -1.32
N ILE A 11 -1.00 -5.15 -1.31
CA ILE A 11 -1.19 -6.02 -2.47
C ILE A 11 -2.68 -6.15 -2.79
N ASN A 12 -3.02 -6.53 -4.02
CA ASN A 12 -4.38 -6.90 -4.39
C ASN A 12 -4.45 -8.43 -4.51
N LEU A 13 -5.21 -9.09 -3.63
CA LEU A 13 -5.45 -10.53 -3.73
C LEU A 13 -6.33 -10.84 -4.94
N THR A 14 -7.32 -9.98 -5.21
CA THR A 14 -8.04 -9.91 -6.47
C THR A 14 -8.16 -8.47 -6.94
N LEU A 15 -8.24 -8.26 -8.25
CA LEU A 15 -8.57 -6.98 -8.86
C LEU A 15 -9.34 -7.24 -10.16
N ASP A 16 -10.64 -7.01 -10.13
CA ASP A 16 -11.53 -7.04 -11.27
C ASP A 16 -11.90 -5.61 -11.68
N VAL A 17 -11.80 -5.27 -12.96
CA VAL A 17 -12.25 -4.01 -13.53
C VAL A 17 -13.61 -4.24 -14.17
N THR A 18 -14.67 -3.69 -13.57
CA THR A 18 -16.05 -4.03 -13.92
C THR A 18 -16.71 -3.06 -14.90
N GLY A 19 -16.03 -1.99 -15.27
CA GLY A 19 -16.51 -1.08 -16.30
C GLY A 19 -16.00 0.35 -16.17
N LYS A 20 -16.06 1.07 -17.26
CA LYS A 20 -15.67 2.47 -17.35
C LYS A 20 -16.82 3.38 -16.96
N ARG A 21 -16.51 4.42 -16.21
CA ARG A 21 -17.46 5.43 -15.70
C ARG A 21 -17.50 6.64 -16.64
N PRO A 22 -18.60 7.43 -16.61
CA PRO A 22 -18.69 8.68 -17.40
C PRO A 22 -17.63 9.72 -16.99
N ASP A 23 -17.13 9.69 -15.75
CA ASP A 23 -16.09 10.58 -15.22
C ASP A 23 -14.66 10.19 -15.66
N GLY A 24 -14.53 9.14 -16.48
CA GLY A 24 -13.25 8.64 -17.02
C GLY A 24 -12.54 7.63 -16.11
N TYR A 25 -12.98 7.45 -14.88
CA TYR A 25 -12.50 6.39 -13.99
C TYR A 25 -13.12 5.03 -14.33
N HIS A 26 -12.63 3.98 -13.69
CA HIS A 26 -13.18 2.63 -13.78
C HIS A 26 -13.73 2.17 -12.43
N ASN A 27 -14.84 1.44 -12.46
CA ASN A 27 -15.28 0.70 -11.30
C ASN A 27 -14.43 -0.56 -11.15
N ILE A 28 -14.01 -0.84 -9.92
CA ILE A 28 -13.26 -2.04 -9.56
C ILE A 28 -13.94 -2.81 -8.44
N LEU A 29 -13.68 -4.11 -8.40
CA LEU A 29 -13.87 -4.96 -7.24
C LEU A 29 -12.50 -5.53 -6.88
N SER A 30 -12.10 -5.37 -5.62
CA SER A 30 -10.76 -5.84 -5.22
C SER A 30 -10.73 -6.26 -3.77
N ILE A 31 -9.99 -7.30 -3.47
CA ILE A 31 -9.57 -7.59 -2.10
C ILE A 31 -8.15 -7.06 -1.93
N MET A 32 -8.04 -6.00 -1.13
CA MET A 32 -6.77 -5.38 -0.80
C MET A 32 -6.25 -5.90 0.54
N GLN A 33 -4.93 -6.06 0.64
CA GLN A 33 -4.24 -6.51 1.85
C GLN A 33 -2.99 -5.67 2.10
N SER A 34 -2.85 -5.09 3.30
CA SER A 34 -1.59 -4.45 3.73
C SER A 34 -0.55 -5.46 4.17
N VAL A 35 0.72 -5.16 3.89
CA VAL A 35 1.88 -6.01 4.22
C VAL A 35 2.94 -5.21 4.97
N ASP A 36 3.80 -5.89 5.75
CA ASP A 36 4.83 -5.28 6.61
C ASP A 36 6.10 -4.83 5.85
N LEU A 37 5.94 -4.35 4.62
CA LEU A 37 6.93 -3.58 3.87
C LEU A 37 6.59 -2.11 4.04
N TYR A 38 7.42 -1.34 4.74
CA TYR A 38 7.10 0.03 5.15
C TYR A 38 8.03 1.06 4.54
N ASP A 39 7.46 2.19 4.13
CA ASP A 39 8.17 3.46 4.13
C ASP A 39 8.05 4.11 5.52
N THR A 40 8.97 5.03 5.85
CA THR A 40 8.91 5.80 7.07
C THR A 40 8.72 7.27 6.74
N ILE A 41 7.66 7.87 7.25
CA ILE A 41 7.37 9.28 7.07
C ILE A 41 7.64 9.99 8.37
N THR A 42 8.53 10.97 8.33
CA THR A 42 8.80 11.87 9.47
C THR A 42 8.23 13.24 9.15
N VAL A 43 7.27 13.69 9.97
CA VAL A 43 6.70 15.03 9.89
C VAL A 43 7.27 15.85 11.02
N THR A 44 7.86 17.00 10.70
CA THR A 44 8.42 17.94 11.65
C THR A 44 7.78 19.30 11.43
N ASP A 45 7.27 19.95 12.48
CA ASP A 45 6.77 21.31 12.41
C ASP A 45 7.92 22.30 12.14
N ASN A 46 7.60 23.39 11.48
CA ASN A 46 8.54 24.49 11.27
C ASN A 46 7.83 25.85 11.31
N ASP A 47 8.59 26.88 11.61
CA ASP A 47 8.07 28.25 11.75
C ASP A 47 7.99 29.01 10.41
N SER A 48 8.30 28.37 9.29
CA SER A 48 8.35 29.03 7.98
C SER A 48 6.99 29.26 7.33
N GLY A 49 5.93 28.61 7.83
CA GLY A 49 4.61 28.60 7.20
C GLY A 49 4.56 27.86 5.87
N GLN A 50 5.60 27.10 5.52
CA GLN A 50 5.72 26.39 4.24
C GLN A 50 5.70 24.88 4.42
N ILE A 51 5.10 24.19 3.45
CA ILE A 51 5.21 22.74 3.33
C ILE A 51 6.44 22.43 2.49
N THR A 52 7.35 21.64 3.04
CA THR A 52 8.55 21.18 2.33
C THR A 52 8.64 19.64 2.39
N VAL A 53 9.19 19.04 1.34
CA VAL A 53 9.33 17.58 1.23
C VAL A 53 10.77 17.24 0.90
N SER A 54 11.28 16.17 1.52
CA SER A 54 12.54 15.53 1.16
C SER A 54 12.34 14.01 1.02
N CYS A 55 13.13 13.36 0.17
CA CYS A 55 13.06 11.93 -0.08
C CYS A 55 14.44 11.36 -0.34
N ASN A 56 14.75 10.19 0.21
CA ASN A 56 15.99 9.44 -0.03
C ASN A 56 16.02 8.74 -1.40
N TYR A 57 14.92 8.78 -2.18
CA TYR A 57 14.81 8.08 -3.46
C TYR A 57 14.81 9.10 -4.61
N GLU A 58 15.80 8.99 -5.50
CA GLU A 58 15.91 9.82 -6.70
C GLU A 58 14.74 9.56 -7.64
N GLY A 59 14.17 10.64 -8.21
CA GLY A 59 13.00 10.57 -9.10
C GLY A 59 11.63 10.66 -8.42
N VAL A 60 11.57 10.71 -7.09
CA VAL A 60 10.37 11.14 -6.36
C VAL A 60 10.36 12.67 -6.30
N PRO A 61 9.34 13.36 -6.84
CA PRO A 61 9.28 14.81 -6.77
C PRO A 61 9.20 15.29 -5.32
N CYS A 62 9.93 16.35 -4.97
CA CYS A 62 9.90 16.96 -3.64
C CYS A 62 9.20 18.34 -3.65
N ASP A 63 8.34 18.57 -4.63
CA ASP A 63 7.55 19.77 -4.85
C ASP A 63 6.03 19.50 -4.66
N GLU A 64 5.19 20.43 -5.05
CA GLU A 64 3.73 20.38 -4.99
C GLU A 64 3.11 19.18 -5.77
N LYS A 65 3.87 18.54 -6.64
CA LYS A 65 3.42 17.34 -7.36
C LYS A 65 3.46 16.10 -6.46
N ASN A 66 4.24 16.13 -5.37
CA ASN A 66 4.33 15.03 -4.41
C ASN A 66 3.00 14.83 -3.69
N ILE A 67 2.60 13.57 -3.53
CA ILE A 67 1.35 13.22 -2.84
C ILE A 67 1.38 13.58 -1.35
N CYS A 68 2.56 13.58 -0.71
CA CYS A 68 2.73 14.01 0.68
C CYS A 68 2.52 15.51 0.84
N TYR A 69 3.01 16.32 -0.11
CA TYR A 69 2.72 17.76 -0.15
C TYR A 69 1.21 18.00 -0.24
N LYS A 70 0.55 17.37 -1.21
CA LYS A 70 -0.91 17.47 -1.40
C LYS A 70 -1.68 17.01 -0.17
N ALA A 71 -1.21 15.97 0.53
CA ALA A 71 -1.84 15.49 1.75
C ALA A 71 -1.78 16.53 2.87
N ALA A 72 -0.63 17.18 3.05
CA ALA A 72 -0.48 18.25 4.03
C ALA A 72 -1.34 19.48 3.67
N GLU A 73 -1.30 19.92 2.42
CA GLU A 73 -2.12 21.03 1.93
C GLU A 73 -3.62 20.77 2.18
N ARG A 74 -4.13 19.60 1.79
CA ARG A 74 -5.54 19.21 2.00
C ARG A 74 -5.92 19.09 3.47
N PHE A 75 -5.01 18.60 4.30
CA PHE A 75 -5.20 18.55 5.75
C PHE A 75 -5.34 19.96 6.33
N PHE A 76 -4.43 20.89 6.01
CA PHE A 76 -4.47 22.26 6.52
C PHE A 76 -5.74 23.02 6.08
N ILE A 77 -6.15 22.86 4.81
CA ILE A 77 -7.42 23.42 4.34
C ILE A 77 -8.61 22.84 5.14
N ALA A 78 -8.67 21.53 5.33
CA ALA A 78 -9.78 20.89 6.02
C ALA A 78 -9.86 21.24 7.50
N THR A 79 -8.73 21.51 8.14
CA THR A 79 -8.64 21.85 9.58
C THR A 79 -8.56 23.34 9.84
N ARG A 80 -8.60 24.21 8.81
CA ARG A 80 -8.44 25.67 8.89
C ARG A 80 -7.13 26.08 9.56
N ASN A 81 -6.09 25.35 9.28
CA ASN A 81 -4.72 25.59 9.75
C ASN A 81 -3.81 26.08 8.61
N GLU A 82 -4.37 26.77 7.61
CA GLU A 82 -3.59 27.35 6.51
C GLU A 82 -2.53 28.30 7.06
N GLY A 83 -1.33 28.23 6.50
CA GLY A 83 -0.17 28.99 6.97
C GLY A 83 0.70 28.31 8.01
N GLN A 84 0.32 27.11 8.46
CA GLN A 84 1.23 26.25 9.24
C GLN A 84 2.32 25.67 8.34
N GLY A 85 3.55 25.59 8.87
CA GLY A 85 4.69 25.03 8.17
C GLY A 85 5.05 23.65 8.66
N VAL A 86 5.38 22.75 7.73
CA VAL A 86 5.90 21.41 8.06
C VAL A 86 6.98 20.98 7.08
N HIS A 87 7.94 20.21 7.59
CA HIS A 87 8.88 19.45 6.79
C HIS A 87 8.48 17.96 6.83
N ILE A 88 8.37 17.37 5.65
CA ILE A 88 8.01 15.95 5.48
C ILE A 88 9.22 15.23 4.89
N ASN A 89 9.84 14.35 5.66
CA ASN A 89 10.91 13.50 5.17
C ASN A 89 10.37 12.09 4.87
N ILE A 90 10.61 11.62 3.64
CA ILE A 90 10.21 10.30 3.14
C ILE A 90 11.43 9.40 3.10
N ASP A 91 11.47 8.38 3.97
CA ASP A 91 12.45 7.30 3.89
C ASP A 91 11.80 6.12 3.15
N LYS A 92 12.14 6.03 1.85
CA LYS A 92 11.49 5.18 0.87
C LYS A 92 12.15 3.81 0.78
N VAL A 93 11.37 2.75 1.02
CA VAL A 93 11.73 1.34 0.88
C VAL A 93 10.80 0.64 -0.12
N ILE A 94 9.51 1.02 -0.14
CA ILE A 94 8.53 0.46 -1.07
C ILE A 94 8.89 0.90 -2.50
N PRO A 95 9.08 -0.04 -3.45
CA PRO A 95 9.40 0.31 -4.83
C PRO A 95 8.34 1.21 -5.46
N THR A 96 8.79 2.23 -6.19
CA THR A 96 7.92 3.12 -6.96
C THR A 96 7.36 2.41 -8.20
N GLN A 97 6.19 2.85 -8.69
CA GLN A 97 5.54 2.31 -9.90
C GLN A 97 5.44 0.77 -9.90
N ALA A 98 5.07 0.21 -8.76
CA ALA A 98 5.06 -1.22 -8.51
C ALA A 98 3.65 -1.82 -8.31
N GLY A 99 2.60 -1.01 -8.27
CA GLY A 99 1.26 -1.46 -7.89
C GLY A 99 1.09 -1.74 -6.39
N LEU A 100 2.05 -1.30 -5.56
CA LEU A 100 2.11 -1.50 -4.11
C LEU A 100 1.59 -0.31 -3.29
N ALA A 101 1.07 0.73 -3.94
CA ALA A 101 0.54 1.98 -3.37
C ALA A 101 1.55 2.78 -2.51
N GLY A 102 2.87 2.69 -2.79
CA GLY A 102 3.88 3.38 -1.98
C GLY A 102 3.63 4.87 -1.79
N GLY A 103 3.37 5.63 -2.88
CA GLY A 103 3.05 7.06 -2.76
C GLY A 103 1.75 7.33 -2.00
N SER A 104 0.71 6.49 -2.20
CA SER A 104 -0.57 6.65 -1.51
C SER A 104 -0.45 6.39 -0.01
N THR A 105 0.36 5.42 0.38
CA THR A 105 0.61 5.15 1.80
C THR A 105 1.45 6.24 2.45
N ASP A 106 2.39 6.87 1.70
CA ASP A 106 3.13 8.04 2.18
C ASP A 106 2.19 9.21 2.47
N GLY A 107 1.25 9.50 1.55
CA GLY A 107 0.22 10.52 1.75
C GLY A 107 -0.71 10.23 2.93
N ALA A 108 -1.11 8.97 3.10
CA ALA A 108 -1.91 8.53 4.26
C ALA A 108 -1.15 8.72 5.59
N ALA A 109 0.15 8.40 5.59
CA ALA A 109 1.00 8.58 6.76
C ALA A 109 1.15 10.07 7.13
N VAL A 110 1.25 10.97 6.15
CA VAL A 110 1.24 12.42 6.39
C VAL A 110 -0.06 12.84 7.07
N LEU A 111 -1.23 12.43 6.58
CA LEU A 111 -2.52 12.75 7.20
C LEU A 111 -2.57 12.28 8.66
N MET A 112 -2.13 11.06 8.94
CA MET A 112 -2.08 10.53 10.30
C MET A 112 -1.10 11.31 11.20
N GLY A 113 0.09 11.62 10.68
CA GLY A 113 1.12 12.39 11.39
C GLY A 113 0.65 13.79 11.75
N LEU A 114 0.03 14.49 10.81
CA LEU A 114 -0.51 15.84 11.01
C LEU A 114 -1.70 15.83 11.97
N ASN A 115 -2.61 14.87 11.86
CA ASN A 115 -3.74 14.73 12.79
C ASN A 115 -3.26 14.59 14.25
N LYS A 116 -2.14 13.87 14.44
CA LYS A 116 -1.51 13.72 15.75
C LYS A 116 -0.71 14.97 16.16
N MET A 117 0.04 15.57 15.24
CA MET A 117 0.92 16.73 15.51
C MET A 117 0.15 17.97 15.93
N PHE A 118 -0.96 18.24 15.26
CA PHE A 118 -1.79 19.45 15.51
C PHE A 118 -2.98 19.16 16.43
N ASP A 119 -3.05 17.98 17.08
CA ASP A 119 -4.17 17.55 17.92
C ASP A 119 -5.54 17.91 17.30
N ALA A 120 -5.66 17.67 15.96
CA ALA A 120 -6.84 18.05 15.21
C ALA A 120 -8.04 17.15 15.52
N PHE A 121 -7.80 15.98 16.15
CA PHE A 121 -8.81 15.01 16.58
C PHE A 121 -9.81 14.60 15.50
N LEU A 122 -9.39 14.64 14.21
CA LEU A 122 -10.21 14.18 13.11
C LEU A 122 -10.53 12.70 13.29
N LYS A 123 -11.82 12.39 13.15
CA LYS A 123 -12.32 11.02 13.21
C LYS A 123 -11.92 10.24 11.95
N PRO A 124 -11.97 8.89 12.00
CA PRO A 124 -11.64 8.06 10.83
C PRO A 124 -12.40 8.45 9.55
N ASP A 125 -13.68 8.77 9.65
CA ASP A 125 -14.51 9.16 8.50
C ASP A 125 -14.07 10.52 7.91
N GLU A 126 -13.72 11.50 8.75
CA GLU A 126 -13.23 12.81 8.31
C GLU A 126 -11.85 12.69 7.62
N LEU A 127 -10.95 11.86 8.17
CA LEU A 127 -9.67 11.53 7.50
C LEU A 127 -9.89 10.81 6.17
N HIS A 128 -10.89 9.91 6.10
CA HIS A 128 -11.26 9.21 4.88
C HIS A 128 -11.70 10.17 3.78
N GLU A 129 -12.55 11.15 4.10
CA GLU A 129 -13.01 12.17 3.14
C GLU A 129 -11.86 13.03 2.60
N ILE A 130 -10.85 13.34 3.42
CA ILE A 130 -9.65 14.05 2.97
C ILE A 130 -8.84 13.12 2.06
N ALA A 131 -8.66 11.86 2.46
CA ALA A 131 -7.87 10.87 1.76
C ALA A 131 -8.39 10.58 0.34
N GLU A 132 -9.72 10.48 0.16
CA GLU A 132 -10.36 10.28 -1.15
C GLU A 132 -10.01 11.40 -2.16
N LYS A 133 -9.85 12.63 -1.68
CA LYS A 133 -9.49 13.80 -2.51
C LYS A 133 -8.01 13.82 -2.91
N ILE A 134 -7.18 12.96 -2.29
CA ILE A 134 -5.74 12.87 -2.56
C ILE A 134 -5.47 11.76 -3.58
N GLY A 135 -6.11 10.59 -3.41
CA GLY A 135 -5.93 9.46 -4.32
C GLY A 135 -6.73 8.23 -3.91
N ALA A 136 -7.05 7.38 -4.88
CA ALA A 136 -7.97 6.24 -4.70
C ALA A 136 -7.48 5.19 -3.67
N ASP A 137 -6.17 4.96 -3.56
CA ASP A 137 -5.61 4.00 -2.61
C ASP A 137 -5.34 4.62 -1.21
N VAL A 138 -5.37 5.96 -1.06
CA VAL A 138 -5.04 6.65 0.21
C VAL A 138 -5.98 6.25 1.35
N PRO A 139 -7.32 6.14 1.14
CA PRO A 139 -8.24 5.67 2.18
C PRO A 139 -7.90 4.26 2.68
N PHE A 140 -7.55 3.34 1.78
CA PHE A 140 -7.14 2.00 2.18
C PHE A 140 -5.85 2.03 3.03
N CYS A 141 -4.86 2.85 2.64
CA CYS A 141 -3.59 2.96 3.35
C CYS A 141 -3.75 3.49 4.77
N LEU A 142 -4.74 4.33 5.04
CA LEU A 142 -5.07 4.78 6.40
C LEU A 142 -5.54 3.62 7.29
N VAL A 143 -6.46 2.79 6.79
CA VAL A 143 -7.14 1.78 7.62
C VAL A 143 -6.49 0.40 7.53
N GLY A 144 -5.92 0.04 6.41
CA GLY A 144 -5.21 -1.21 6.16
C GLY A 144 -5.99 -2.49 6.46
N GLY A 145 -5.24 -3.58 6.68
CA GLY A 145 -5.78 -4.92 6.90
C GLY A 145 -6.27 -5.56 5.61
N THR A 146 -7.29 -6.43 5.71
CA THR A 146 -7.97 -7.03 4.57
C THR A 146 -9.27 -6.28 4.30
N LYS A 147 -9.43 -5.69 3.12
CA LYS A 147 -10.63 -4.92 2.75
C LYS A 147 -11.15 -5.34 1.38
N TYR A 148 -12.48 -5.36 1.27
CA TYR A 148 -13.17 -5.35 0.00
C TYR A 148 -13.33 -3.90 -0.45
N ALA A 149 -12.73 -3.55 -1.57
CA ALA A 149 -12.74 -2.22 -2.16
C ALA A 149 -13.64 -2.20 -3.40
N THR A 150 -14.51 -1.17 -3.49
CA THR A 150 -15.45 -0.99 -4.60
C THR A 150 -15.45 0.45 -5.09
N GLY A 151 -16.24 0.72 -6.14
CA GLY A 151 -16.23 2.01 -6.84
C GLY A 151 -14.89 2.21 -7.54
N ILE A 152 -14.22 3.33 -7.32
CA ILE A 152 -12.86 3.58 -7.82
C ILE A 152 -11.76 2.99 -6.89
N GLY A 153 -12.16 2.24 -5.85
CA GLY A 153 -11.27 1.68 -4.83
C GLY A 153 -11.38 2.35 -3.46
N THR A 154 -12.21 3.39 -3.32
CA THR A 154 -12.33 4.18 -2.08
C THR A 154 -13.39 3.67 -1.11
N LYS A 155 -14.39 2.95 -1.58
CA LYS A 155 -15.43 2.36 -0.71
C LYS A 155 -14.92 1.05 -0.14
N LEU A 156 -14.66 1.03 1.17
CA LEU A 156 -13.97 -0.06 1.85
C LEU A 156 -14.89 -0.79 2.83
N GLN A 157 -14.96 -2.11 2.69
CA GLN A 157 -15.63 -2.99 3.63
C GLN A 157 -14.62 -3.93 4.29
N LYS A 158 -14.70 -4.08 5.61
CA LYS A 158 -13.82 -4.99 6.36
C LYS A 158 -14.09 -6.45 5.97
N MET A 159 -13.02 -7.20 5.73
CA MET A 159 -13.05 -8.63 5.45
C MET A 159 -12.40 -9.43 6.59
N PRO A 160 -12.64 -10.77 6.65
CA PRO A 160 -11.84 -11.64 7.49
C PRO A 160 -10.35 -11.47 7.18
N ASN A 161 -9.52 -11.44 8.23
CA ASN A 161 -8.09 -11.25 8.04
C ASN A 161 -7.50 -12.36 7.16
N PHE A 162 -6.73 -11.96 6.17
CA PHE A 162 -5.91 -12.86 5.40
C PHE A 162 -4.76 -13.38 6.29
N LEU A 163 -4.72 -14.69 6.53
CA LEU A 163 -3.83 -15.33 7.49
C LEU A 163 -2.63 -16.03 6.83
N ALA A 164 -2.20 -15.57 5.65
CA ALA A 164 -0.98 -16.10 5.05
C ALA A 164 0.20 -15.94 6.02
N SER A 165 1.05 -16.97 6.06
CA SER A 165 2.24 -16.90 6.93
C SER A 165 3.30 -15.99 6.34
N HIS A 166 3.56 -16.12 5.02
CA HIS A 166 4.65 -15.38 4.35
C HIS A 166 4.25 -14.96 2.95
N ILE A 167 4.66 -13.76 2.59
CA ILE A 167 4.47 -13.19 1.25
C ILE A 167 5.84 -12.81 0.71
N VAL A 168 6.18 -13.29 -0.48
CA VAL A 168 7.38 -12.84 -1.21
C VAL A 168 6.93 -11.86 -2.27
N ILE A 169 7.50 -10.65 -2.28
CA ILE A 169 7.24 -9.61 -3.28
C ILE A 169 8.51 -9.44 -4.13
N CYS A 170 8.35 -9.39 -5.44
CA CYS A 170 9.42 -9.09 -6.38
C CYS A 170 8.96 -8.05 -7.38
N LYS A 171 9.72 -6.96 -7.54
CA LYS A 171 9.49 -5.98 -8.60
C LYS A 171 10.61 -6.07 -9.62
N PRO A 172 10.30 -6.33 -10.91
CA PRO A 172 11.30 -6.31 -11.98
C PRO A 172 11.86 -4.88 -12.15
N ASP A 173 13.19 -4.78 -12.35
CA ASP A 173 13.91 -3.51 -12.26
C ASP A 173 13.58 -2.54 -13.42
N ASN A 174 13.50 -3.05 -14.64
CA ASN A 174 13.41 -2.24 -15.85
C ASN A 174 11.98 -2.06 -16.41
N ILE A 175 10.95 -2.37 -15.60
CA ILE A 175 9.56 -2.28 -16.05
C ILE A 175 8.77 -1.37 -15.11
N SER A 176 8.23 -0.33 -15.70
CA SER A 176 7.18 0.48 -15.11
C SER A 176 5.96 0.48 -16.03
N VAL A 177 4.78 0.36 -15.44
CA VAL A 177 3.52 0.38 -16.18
C VAL A 177 2.78 1.66 -15.83
N SER A 178 2.42 2.43 -16.86
CA SER A 178 1.48 3.53 -16.69
C SER A 178 0.09 2.97 -16.36
N THR A 179 -0.47 3.39 -15.23
CA THR A 179 -1.83 2.98 -14.82
C THR A 179 -2.87 3.33 -15.90
N ALA A 180 -2.71 4.47 -16.56
CA ALA A 180 -3.62 4.88 -17.65
C ALA A 180 -3.54 3.94 -18.87
N GLU A 181 -2.33 3.49 -19.23
CA GLU A 181 -2.15 2.51 -20.30
C GLU A 181 -2.67 1.12 -19.91
N ALA A 182 -2.49 0.73 -18.66
CA ALA A 182 -3.01 -0.52 -18.13
C ALA A 182 -4.54 -0.57 -18.25
N TYR A 183 -5.26 0.48 -17.87
CA TYR A 183 -6.71 0.57 -18.02
C TYR A 183 -7.15 0.49 -19.50
N LYS A 184 -6.46 1.18 -20.43
CA LYS A 184 -6.76 1.07 -21.85
C LYS A 184 -6.67 -0.36 -22.39
N LYS A 185 -5.71 -1.15 -21.88
CA LYS A 185 -5.58 -2.56 -22.26
C LYS A 185 -6.67 -3.43 -21.63
N VAL A 186 -7.07 -3.14 -20.39
CA VAL A 186 -8.18 -3.83 -19.74
C VAL A 186 -9.51 -3.55 -20.46
N ASP A 187 -9.75 -2.33 -20.95
CA ASP A 187 -10.94 -1.95 -21.73
C ASP A 187 -11.11 -2.81 -23.00
N ALA A 188 -10.04 -3.44 -23.49
CA ALA A 188 -10.08 -4.34 -24.65
C ALA A 188 -10.29 -5.82 -24.29
N LEU A 189 -10.38 -6.17 -23.00
CA LEU A 189 -10.68 -7.53 -22.59
C LEU A 189 -12.17 -7.87 -22.78
N ASN A 190 -12.44 -9.16 -23.03
CA ASN A 190 -13.81 -9.64 -22.98
C ASN A 190 -14.32 -9.62 -21.53
N PRO A 191 -15.59 -9.22 -21.29
CA PRO A 191 -16.18 -9.30 -19.96
C PRO A 191 -16.17 -10.72 -19.40
N HIS A 192 -15.92 -10.84 -18.12
CA HIS A 192 -15.98 -12.10 -17.36
C HIS A 192 -16.64 -11.88 -15.98
N PRO A 193 -17.17 -12.93 -15.34
CA PRO A 193 -17.65 -12.82 -13.98
C PRO A 193 -16.52 -12.41 -13.01
N PRO A 194 -16.81 -11.57 -11.99
CA PRO A 194 -15.78 -11.14 -11.05
C PRO A 194 -15.21 -12.30 -10.21
N TYR A 195 -13.89 -12.42 -10.18
CA TYR A 195 -13.18 -13.37 -9.32
C TYR A 195 -13.21 -12.96 -7.85
N THR A 196 -13.41 -11.68 -7.56
CA THR A 196 -13.48 -11.14 -6.20
C THR A 196 -14.62 -11.77 -5.39
N ASP A 197 -15.75 -12.14 -5.99
CA ASP A 197 -16.86 -12.78 -5.30
C ASP A 197 -16.47 -14.17 -4.73
N GLU A 198 -15.67 -14.94 -5.47
CA GLU A 198 -15.17 -16.22 -5.00
C GLU A 198 -14.07 -16.06 -3.95
N MET A 199 -13.24 -15.02 -4.08
CA MET A 199 -12.25 -14.67 -3.06
C MET A 199 -12.92 -14.31 -1.72
N ILE A 200 -14.02 -13.56 -1.74
CA ILE A 200 -14.79 -13.24 -0.52
C ILE A 200 -15.23 -14.52 0.19
N LYS A 201 -15.85 -15.48 -0.54
CA LYS A 201 -16.25 -16.78 0.01
C LYS A 201 -15.06 -17.55 0.59
N SER A 202 -13.94 -17.52 -0.12
CA SER A 202 -12.71 -18.20 0.28
C SER A 202 -12.13 -17.63 1.58
N LEU A 203 -12.17 -16.30 1.75
CA LEU A 203 -11.74 -15.63 2.98
C LEU A 203 -12.63 -15.99 4.19
N PHE A 204 -13.95 -16.07 3.99
CA PHE A 204 -14.87 -16.48 5.07
C PHE A 204 -14.70 -17.96 5.45
N SER A 205 -14.38 -18.84 4.50
CA SER A 205 -14.08 -20.25 4.78
C SER A 205 -12.71 -20.46 5.43
N ARG A 206 -11.83 -19.47 5.39
CA ARG A 206 -10.43 -19.54 5.88
C ARG A 206 -9.61 -20.66 5.24
N ASP A 207 -10.01 -21.09 4.07
CA ASP A 207 -9.32 -22.13 3.30
C ASP A 207 -8.20 -21.49 2.47
N MET A 208 -6.97 -21.70 2.92
CA MET A 208 -5.78 -21.13 2.27
C MET A 208 -5.61 -21.62 0.83
N PHE A 209 -5.96 -22.87 0.54
CA PHE A 209 -5.88 -23.40 -0.82
C PHE A 209 -6.86 -22.68 -1.74
N ARG A 210 -8.11 -22.50 -1.31
CA ARG A 210 -9.11 -21.74 -2.08
C ARG A 210 -8.66 -20.28 -2.26
N ILE A 211 -8.23 -19.61 -1.19
CA ILE A 211 -7.74 -18.21 -1.27
C ILE A 211 -6.64 -18.09 -2.33
N THR A 212 -5.63 -18.98 -2.29
CA THR A 212 -4.49 -18.88 -3.20
C THR A 212 -4.80 -19.31 -4.63
N SER A 213 -5.82 -20.15 -4.85
CA SER A 213 -6.29 -20.52 -6.18
C SER A 213 -7.21 -19.48 -6.83
N THR A 214 -7.75 -18.53 -6.04
CA THR A 214 -8.60 -17.43 -6.53
C THR A 214 -7.87 -16.10 -6.68
N LEU A 215 -6.54 -16.08 -6.54
CA LEU A 215 -5.75 -14.88 -6.84
C LEU A 215 -5.93 -14.48 -8.31
N PHE A 216 -6.30 -13.23 -8.55
CA PHE A 216 -6.61 -12.76 -9.89
C PHE A 216 -6.36 -11.26 -10.06
N ASN A 217 -5.98 -10.85 -11.29
CA ASN A 217 -5.75 -9.45 -11.61
C ASN A 217 -5.98 -9.18 -13.10
N ASP A 218 -6.97 -8.36 -13.43
CA ASP A 218 -7.28 -7.97 -14.81
C ASP A 218 -6.13 -7.27 -15.51
N PHE A 219 -5.34 -6.47 -14.80
CA PHE A 219 -4.16 -5.84 -15.41
C PHE A 219 -3.10 -6.87 -15.79
N GLU A 220 -2.91 -7.93 -14.99
CA GLU A 220 -1.99 -9.02 -15.35
C GLU A 220 -2.48 -9.73 -16.61
N LEU A 221 -3.78 -10.01 -16.69
CA LEU A 221 -4.41 -10.63 -17.86
C LEU A 221 -4.29 -9.77 -19.12
N ALA A 222 -4.46 -8.44 -18.99
CA ALA A 222 -4.41 -7.50 -20.10
C ALA A 222 -2.99 -7.18 -20.58
N LEU A 223 -2.05 -7.01 -19.65
CA LEU A 223 -0.69 -6.56 -19.93
C LEU A 223 0.21 -7.67 -20.46
N LYS A 224 0.03 -8.92 -19.99
CA LYS A 224 0.79 -10.12 -20.38
C LYS A 224 2.30 -9.91 -20.36
N LEU A 225 2.81 -9.28 -19.30
CA LEU A 225 4.22 -8.97 -19.12
C LEU A 225 5.04 -10.28 -18.99
N GLU A 226 6.05 -10.43 -19.80
CA GLU A 226 6.87 -11.66 -19.83
C GLU A 226 7.65 -11.82 -18.52
N GLU A 227 8.17 -10.72 -17.98
CA GLU A 227 8.90 -10.70 -16.71
C GLU A 227 8.02 -11.07 -15.51
N VAL A 228 6.75 -10.67 -15.52
CA VAL A 228 5.77 -11.10 -14.51
C VAL A 228 5.61 -12.62 -14.56
N ASN A 229 5.50 -13.20 -15.76
CA ASN A 229 5.41 -14.65 -15.95
C ASN A 229 6.69 -15.37 -15.50
N ASP A 230 7.87 -14.79 -15.77
CA ASP A 230 9.15 -15.35 -15.34
C ASP A 230 9.29 -15.37 -13.82
N ILE A 231 8.94 -14.26 -13.17
CA ILE A 231 8.93 -14.18 -11.71
C ILE A 231 7.96 -15.23 -11.13
N LYS A 232 6.74 -15.31 -11.64
CA LYS A 232 5.75 -16.32 -11.20
C LYS A 232 6.27 -17.75 -11.39
N ARG A 233 6.96 -18.02 -12.50
CA ARG A 233 7.56 -19.33 -12.77
C ARG A 233 8.61 -19.70 -11.71
N ILE A 234 9.46 -18.75 -11.31
CA ILE A 234 10.43 -18.95 -10.21
C ILE A 234 9.69 -19.20 -8.89
N MET A 235 8.67 -18.39 -8.58
CA MET A 235 7.87 -18.51 -7.35
C MET A 235 7.19 -19.89 -7.25
N TYR A 236 6.55 -20.37 -8.31
CA TYR A 236 5.92 -21.71 -8.33
C TYR A 236 6.96 -22.85 -8.26
N LYS A 237 8.11 -22.69 -8.93
CA LYS A 237 9.24 -23.66 -8.81
C LYS A 237 9.73 -23.75 -7.36
N ARG A 238 9.63 -22.66 -6.60
CA ARG A 238 9.94 -22.60 -5.15
C ARG A 238 8.74 -22.92 -4.26
N LYS A 239 7.67 -23.53 -4.82
CA LYS A 239 6.51 -24.05 -4.09
C LYS A 239 5.62 -22.96 -3.47
N ALA A 240 5.42 -21.85 -4.17
CA ALA A 240 4.35 -20.91 -3.87
C ALA A 240 2.98 -21.61 -3.91
N LEU A 241 2.08 -21.23 -3.02
CA LEU A 241 0.69 -21.71 -3.02
C LEU A 241 -0.13 -21.00 -4.12
N GLY A 242 0.19 -19.73 -4.38
CA GLY A 242 -0.36 -18.91 -5.44
C GLY A 242 0.52 -17.68 -5.65
N ALA A 243 0.44 -17.08 -6.83
CA ALA A 243 1.16 -15.86 -7.18
C ALA A 243 0.34 -15.01 -8.15
N SER A 244 0.40 -13.67 -7.99
CA SER A 244 -0.27 -12.71 -8.87
C SER A 244 0.47 -11.39 -8.90
N MET A 245 0.23 -10.58 -9.93
CA MET A 245 0.68 -9.19 -9.99
C MET A 245 -0.17 -8.32 -9.07
N SER A 246 0.41 -7.30 -8.45
CA SER A 246 -0.31 -6.34 -7.61
C SER A 246 -0.65 -5.07 -8.37
N GLY A 247 -1.89 -4.59 -8.22
CA GLY A 247 -2.36 -3.35 -8.87
C GLY A 247 -2.12 -3.36 -10.37
N SER A 248 -1.79 -2.21 -10.94
CA SER A 248 -1.40 -2.09 -12.35
C SER A 248 0.00 -2.63 -12.66
N GLY A 249 0.67 -3.22 -11.68
CA GLY A 249 1.99 -3.80 -11.82
C GLY A 249 3.11 -2.78 -11.58
N SER A 250 4.33 -3.18 -11.75
CA SER A 250 4.81 -4.50 -12.22
C SER A 250 5.20 -5.48 -11.11
N ALA A 251 5.00 -5.16 -9.82
CA ALA A 251 5.35 -6.07 -8.74
C ALA A 251 4.49 -7.32 -8.74
N VAL A 252 5.12 -8.46 -8.48
CA VAL A 252 4.50 -9.77 -8.32
C VAL A 252 4.63 -10.20 -6.87
N PHE A 253 3.57 -10.75 -6.31
CA PHE A 253 3.63 -11.36 -4.99
C PHE A 253 3.28 -12.84 -5.05
N ALA A 254 3.81 -13.60 -4.10
CA ALA A 254 3.47 -15.00 -3.91
C ALA A 254 3.25 -15.33 -2.45
N VAL A 255 2.35 -16.28 -2.19
CA VAL A 255 1.94 -16.73 -0.86
C VAL A 255 2.61 -18.04 -0.51
N TYR A 256 3.11 -18.16 0.72
CA TYR A 256 3.78 -19.33 1.27
C TYR A 256 3.24 -19.69 2.66
N ASN A 257 3.14 -20.98 2.95
CA ASN A 257 2.85 -21.50 4.28
C ASN A 257 4.10 -21.95 5.06
N SER A 258 5.28 -21.65 4.53
CA SER A 258 6.56 -22.06 5.13
C SER A 258 7.63 -21.01 4.88
N GLU A 259 8.21 -20.49 5.97
CA GLU A 259 9.30 -19.50 5.93
C GLU A 259 10.51 -20.02 5.14
N ARG A 260 10.88 -21.29 5.34
CA ARG A 260 11.97 -21.93 4.61
C ARG A 260 11.76 -21.91 3.08
N LYS A 261 10.50 -22.14 2.62
CA LYS A 261 10.19 -22.10 1.19
C LYS A 261 10.22 -20.67 0.67
N ALA A 262 9.67 -19.72 1.44
CA ALA A 262 9.68 -18.30 1.12
C ALA A 262 11.10 -17.76 1.03
N LYS A 263 11.98 -18.03 2.00
CA LYS A 263 13.41 -17.65 1.96
C LYS A 263 14.12 -18.20 0.74
N LYS A 264 13.92 -19.49 0.40
CA LYS A 264 14.49 -20.08 -0.83
C LYS A 264 13.98 -19.42 -2.12
N CYS A 265 12.76 -18.87 -2.09
CA CYS A 265 12.24 -18.09 -3.20
C CYS A 265 12.94 -16.73 -3.28
N VAL A 266 13.07 -16.02 -2.15
CA VAL A 266 13.80 -14.75 -2.07
C VAL A 266 15.22 -14.92 -2.62
N ASP A 267 15.96 -15.94 -2.16
CA ASP A 267 17.33 -16.20 -2.62
C ASP A 267 17.40 -16.39 -4.15
N ALA A 268 16.48 -17.22 -4.69
CA ALA A 268 16.42 -17.49 -6.13
C ALA A 268 16.02 -16.27 -6.98
N LEU A 269 15.17 -15.38 -6.44
CA LEU A 269 14.79 -14.15 -7.13
C LEU A 269 15.89 -13.11 -7.06
N LYS A 270 16.60 -13.01 -5.93
CA LYS A 270 17.76 -12.08 -5.76
C LYS A 270 18.93 -12.38 -6.68
N GLU A 271 19.01 -13.58 -7.27
CA GLU A 271 19.97 -13.87 -8.33
C GLU A 271 19.73 -13.03 -9.62
N LYS A 272 18.52 -12.46 -9.78
CA LYS A 272 18.11 -11.75 -11.00
C LYS A 272 17.48 -10.37 -10.79
N TYR A 273 17.00 -10.08 -9.58
CA TYR A 273 16.22 -8.88 -9.28
C TYR A 273 16.68 -8.27 -7.96
N ASP A 274 16.88 -6.96 -7.94
CA ASP A 274 17.33 -6.24 -6.74
C ASP A 274 16.21 -6.02 -5.72
N LYS A 275 14.97 -5.84 -6.20
CA LYS A 275 13.82 -5.48 -5.37
C LYS A 275 12.99 -6.71 -4.98
N VAL A 276 13.51 -7.51 -4.04
CA VAL A 276 12.88 -8.74 -3.53
C VAL A 276 12.74 -8.66 -2.02
N PHE A 277 11.51 -8.83 -1.52
CA PHE A 277 11.15 -8.66 -0.12
C PHE A 277 10.42 -9.90 0.42
N LEU A 278 10.70 -10.25 1.66
CA LEU A 278 9.92 -11.21 2.44
C LEU A 278 9.05 -10.43 3.42
N CYS A 279 7.74 -10.59 3.30
CA CYS A 279 6.74 -9.81 4.03
C CYS A 279 5.71 -10.73 4.70
N HIS A 280 4.92 -10.12 5.59
CA HIS A 280 3.75 -10.73 6.23
C HIS A 280 2.52 -9.83 6.07
N PRO A 281 1.31 -10.37 6.03
CA PRO A 281 0.10 -9.56 6.05
C PRO A 281 -0.05 -8.85 7.39
N THR A 282 -0.44 -7.58 7.37
CA THR A 282 -0.75 -6.78 8.56
C THR A 282 -2.25 -6.57 8.71
N LYS A 283 -2.68 -6.28 9.94
CA LYS A 283 -4.09 -5.98 10.26
C LYS A 283 -4.41 -4.49 10.22
N GLU A 284 -3.38 -3.65 10.08
CA GLU A 284 -3.43 -2.21 10.22
C GLU A 284 -2.86 -1.53 8.98
N GLY A 285 -3.27 -0.29 8.76
CA GLY A 285 -2.67 0.63 7.80
C GLY A 285 -1.49 1.38 8.40
N CYS A 286 -1.40 2.67 8.08
CA CYS A 286 -0.40 3.54 8.68
C CYS A 286 -0.47 3.51 10.21
N LYS A 287 0.69 3.59 10.88
CA LYS A 287 0.76 3.61 12.34
C LYS A 287 1.87 4.55 12.82
N ILE A 288 1.59 5.29 13.88
CA ILE A 288 2.60 6.13 14.53
C ILE A 288 3.66 5.22 15.15
N ALA A 289 4.93 5.48 14.81
CA ALA A 289 6.05 4.79 15.43
C ALA A 289 6.22 5.28 16.86
N VAL A 290 6.03 4.41 17.85
CA VAL A 290 6.23 4.77 19.26
C VAL A 290 7.73 4.80 19.54
N SER A 291 8.28 5.99 19.79
CA SER A 291 9.64 6.14 20.30
C SER A 291 9.65 5.82 21.82
N TYR A 292 10.26 4.73 22.22
CA TYR A 292 10.44 4.34 23.62
C TYR A 292 11.53 5.17 24.34
N THR A 293 11.59 6.49 24.15
CA THR A 293 12.66 7.34 24.73
C THR A 293 12.28 8.09 25.99
N HIS A 294 11.10 7.86 26.62
CA HIS A 294 10.72 8.60 27.84
C HIS A 294 10.14 7.76 28.99
N LEU A 295 10.72 6.59 29.29
CA LEU A 295 10.39 5.84 30.51
C LEU A 295 11.65 5.45 31.33
N ARG A 296 12.62 6.39 31.51
CA ARG A 296 13.68 6.26 32.52
C ARG A 296 14.09 7.61 33.09
N ALA A 297 13.20 8.29 33.80
CA ALA A 297 13.60 9.46 34.60
C ALA A 297 12.69 9.75 35.80
N HIS A 298 11.95 8.79 36.38
CA HIS A 298 11.20 9.01 37.63
C HIS A 298 11.22 7.86 38.62
N GLU A 299 12.28 7.07 38.67
CA GLU A 299 12.49 6.17 39.80
C GLU A 299 13.95 6.27 40.26
N THR A 300 14.27 7.31 41.00
CA THR A 300 15.33 7.34 42.03
C THR A 300 15.27 8.68 42.76
N LYS A 301 14.35 8.84 43.71
CA LYS A 301 14.46 9.74 44.89
C LYS A 301 13.28 9.48 45.82
N ALA A 302 13.31 8.34 46.49
CA ALA A 302 12.62 8.16 47.76
C ALA A 302 13.27 6.97 48.47
N ASN A 303 14.39 7.26 49.11
CA ASN A 303 14.90 6.54 50.31
C ASN A 303 16.25 7.15 50.69
N LEU A 304 16.19 8.16 51.53
CA LEU A 304 17.13 8.50 52.62
C LEU A 304 16.36 9.26 53.67
#